data_45709443be89ac6b76f48adc13d1e9e7
#
_entry.id   45709443be89ac6b76f48adc13d1e9e7
#
_cell.length_a   1.000
_cell.length_b   1.000
_cell.length_c   1.000
_cell.angle_alpha   90.00
_cell.angle_beta   90.00
_cell.angle_gamma   90.00
#
_symmetry.space_group_name_H-M   'P 1'
#
loop_
_entity.id
_entity.type
_entity.pdbx_description
1 polymer ?
#
loop_
_entity_poly.entity_id
_entity_poly.type
_entity_poly.pdbx_seq_one_letter_code
_entity_poly.pdbx_strand_id
1 'polypeptide(L)'
;MKTVISGLTVVLPNGDIIKTGGRTKKTSAGYNLTNLFIGAEGTLGIITEVHLRLSPIPESIMSAVCHFPSLEDAVMTAQQVIQYGVPIARIEMLNKDQMEISIKYSKLDNIKASPTLFFEFHGSENSNNESIGTVSYTHLRAHETYDH
;
A
#
# COMPACT_ATOMS: atom_id res chain seq x y z
N MET A 1 0.39 -8.22 1.00
CA MET A 1 0.93 -9.38 1.73
C MET A 1 0.70 -10.69 0.96
N LYS A 2 -0.52 -11.03 0.52
CA LYS A 2 -0.82 -12.30 -0.22
C LYS A 2 0.06 -12.54 -1.46
N THR A 3 0.48 -11.50 -2.15
CA THR A 3 1.29 -11.58 -3.38
C THR A 3 2.78 -11.86 -3.13
N VAL A 4 3.26 -11.59 -1.92
CA VAL A 4 4.68 -11.74 -1.54
C VAL A 4 4.96 -13.14 -0.97
N ILE A 5 3.96 -13.80 -0.39
CA ILE A 5 4.11 -15.12 0.20
C ILE A 5 3.89 -16.18 -0.88
N SER A 6 4.88 -17.06 -1.06
CA SER A 6 4.84 -18.14 -2.03
C SER A 6 4.51 -19.51 -1.42
N GLY A 7 4.71 -19.69 -0.13
CA GLY A 7 4.43 -20.93 0.56
C GLY A 7 4.51 -20.79 2.08
N LEU A 8 3.90 -21.73 2.79
CA LEU A 8 3.84 -21.77 4.24
C LEU A 8 4.08 -23.20 4.76
N THR A 9 4.67 -23.32 5.95
CA THR A 9 4.58 -24.50 6.79
C THR A 9 3.64 -24.19 7.95
N VAL A 10 2.62 -25.01 8.16
CA VAL A 10 1.54 -24.76 9.13
C VAL A 10 1.32 -25.99 9.99
N VAL A 11 1.20 -25.79 11.29
CA VAL A 11 0.75 -26.82 12.24
C VAL A 11 -0.76 -26.67 12.41
N LEU A 12 -1.50 -27.72 12.10
CA LEU A 12 -2.96 -27.79 12.23
C LEU A 12 -3.40 -28.06 13.67
N PRO A 13 -4.68 -27.83 14.04
CA PRO A 13 -5.19 -28.08 15.39
C PRO A 13 -5.04 -29.51 15.87
N ASN A 14 -4.98 -30.48 14.96
CA ASN A 14 -4.76 -31.93 15.29
C ASN A 14 -3.27 -32.27 15.44
N GLY A 15 -2.36 -31.31 15.31
CA GLY A 15 -0.91 -31.48 15.37
C GLY A 15 -0.22 -31.88 14.08
N ASP A 16 -0.97 -32.07 12.98
CA ASP A 16 -0.37 -32.36 11.68
C ASP A 16 0.37 -31.15 11.13
N ILE A 17 1.49 -31.39 10.46
CA ILE A 17 2.30 -30.38 9.81
C ILE A 17 2.06 -30.48 8.30
N ILE A 18 1.58 -29.40 7.72
CA ILE A 18 1.35 -29.29 6.27
C ILE A 18 2.23 -28.22 5.65
N LYS A 19 2.57 -28.42 4.37
CA LYS A 19 3.24 -27.42 3.54
C LYS A 19 2.31 -26.98 2.42
N THR A 20 2.18 -25.67 2.22
CA THR A 20 1.33 -25.08 1.19
C THR A 20 2.15 -24.27 0.22
N GLY A 21 1.70 -24.17 -1.04
CA GLY A 21 2.39 -23.39 -2.06
C GLY A 21 3.71 -24.01 -2.52
N GLY A 22 4.60 -23.18 -3.03
CA GLY A 22 5.90 -23.63 -3.56
C GLY A 22 6.67 -22.48 -4.24
N ARG A 23 7.77 -22.81 -4.90
CA ARG A 23 8.63 -21.84 -5.60
C ARG A 23 8.00 -21.31 -6.89
N THR A 24 7.03 -22.01 -7.46
CA THR A 24 6.38 -21.61 -8.70
C THR A 24 5.47 -20.39 -8.49
N LYS A 25 5.53 -19.45 -9.43
CA LYS A 25 4.69 -18.23 -9.38
C LYS A 25 3.20 -18.56 -9.60
N LYS A 26 2.91 -19.61 -10.38
CA LYS A 26 1.56 -20.02 -10.76
C LYS A 26 1.45 -21.54 -10.71
N THR A 27 0.34 -22.03 -10.17
CA THR A 27 -0.06 -23.44 -10.26
C THR A 27 -1.55 -23.51 -10.60
N SER A 28 -1.93 -24.49 -11.40
CA SER A 28 -3.34 -24.83 -11.69
C SER A 28 -3.83 -26.03 -10.90
N ALA A 29 -2.99 -26.61 -10.03
CA ALA A 29 -3.32 -27.79 -9.27
C ALA A 29 -3.92 -27.42 -7.90
N GLY A 30 -5.21 -27.76 -7.70
CA GLY A 30 -5.91 -27.66 -6.43
C GLY A 30 -6.22 -26.23 -5.96
N TYR A 31 -6.68 -26.14 -4.73
CA TYR A 31 -6.98 -24.85 -4.07
C TYR A 31 -5.71 -24.13 -3.61
N ASN A 32 -5.78 -22.80 -3.55
CA ASN A 32 -4.70 -21.98 -3.01
C ASN A 32 -4.77 -21.94 -1.48
N LEU A 33 -4.28 -22.99 -0.84
CA LEU A 33 -4.27 -23.09 0.61
C LEU A 33 -3.36 -22.04 1.27
N THR A 34 -2.30 -21.60 0.59
CA THR A 34 -1.44 -20.53 1.10
C THR A 34 -2.25 -19.26 1.39
N ASN A 35 -3.12 -18.86 0.46
CA ASN A 35 -3.98 -17.69 0.65
C ASN A 35 -5.09 -17.91 1.68
N LEU A 36 -5.46 -19.15 1.98
CA LEU A 36 -6.43 -19.48 3.02
C LEU A 36 -5.86 -19.17 4.42
N PHE A 37 -4.60 -19.55 4.67
CA PHE A 37 -3.94 -19.34 5.96
C PHE A 37 -3.48 -17.90 6.18
N ILE A 38 -3.23 -17.12 5.10
CA ILE A 38 -2.83 -15.72 5.22
C ILE A 38 -4.01 -14.87 5.69
N GLY A 39 -3.88 -14.29 6.88
CA GLY A 39 -4.93 -13.51 7.54
C GLY A 39 -5.88 -14.34 8.39
N ALA A 40 -5.60 -15.63 8.60
CA ALA A 40 -6.39 -16.49 9.48
C ALA A 40 -6.18 -16.21 10.99
N GLU A 41 -5.17 -15.41 11.34
CA GLU A 41 -4.86 -15.00 12.73
C GLU A 41 -4.81 -16.16 13.74
N GLY A 42 -4.26 -17.31 13.29
CA GLY A 42 -4.14 -18.52 14.12
C GLY A 42 -5.40 -19.39 14.21
N THR A 43 -6.53 -18.98 13.63
CA THR A 43 -7.80 -19.72 13.72
C THR A 43 -7.79 -21.04 12.95
N LEU A 44 -6.98 -21.17 11.91
CA LEU A 44 -6.87 -22.38 11.07
C LEU A 44 -5.62 -23.22 11.37
N GLY A 45 -4.64 -22.65 12.05
CA GLY A 45 -3.38 -23.31 12.37
C GLY A 45 -2.29 -22.28 12.69
N ILE A 46 -1.15 -22.78 13.15
CA ILE A 46 0.02 -21.96 13.50
C ILE A 46 1.02 -21.99 12.37
N ILE A 47 1.33 -20.83 11.80
CA ILE A 47 2.34 -20.68 10.74
C ILE A 47 3.71 -20.71 11.40
N THR A 48 4.55 -21.70 11.03
CA THR A 48 5.91 -21.88 11.55
C THR A 48 7.00 -21.46 10.59
N GLU A 49 6.72 -21.50 9.27
CA GLU A 49 7.66 -21.07 8.23
C GLU A 49 6.91 -20.31 7.14
N VAL A 50 7.57 -19.28 6.60
CA VAL A 50 7.05 -18.46 5.50
C VAL A 50 8.09 -18.39 4.39
N HIS A 51 7.69 -18.76 3.17
CA HIS A 51 8.51 -18.59 1.98
C HIS A 51 8.12 -17.26 1.31
N LEU A 52 9.06 -16.33 1.25
CA LEU A 52 8.86 -15.00 0.69
C LEU A 52 9.42 -14.89 -0.73
N ARG A 53 8.74 -14.15 -1.58
CA ARG A 53 9.29 -13.61 -2.82
C ARG A 53 9.97 -12.29 -2.50
N LEU A 54 11.25 -12.21 -2.86
CA LEU A 54 12.02 -10.99 -2.67
C LEU A 54 11.94 -10.15 -3.96
N SER A 55 11.82 -8.85 -3.78
CA SER A 55 11.99 -7.86 -4.85
C SER A 55 13.37 -7.23 -4.74
N PRO A 56 13.97 -6.77 -5.84
CA PRO A 56 15.21 -6.00 -5.78
C PRO A 56 15.00 -4.71 -4.98
N ILE A 57 16.06 -4.20 -4.39
CA ILE A 57 16.07 -2.89 -3.74
C ILE A 57 15.91 -1.84 -4.87
N PRO A 58 14.94 -0.92 -4.78
CA PRO A 58 14.78 0.12 -5.79
C PRO A 58 15.99 1.06 -5.82
N GLU A 59 16.33 1.56 -7.01
CA GLU A 59 17.40 2.52 -7.21
C GLU A 59 17.14 3.84 -6.48
N SER A 60 15.89 4.28 -6.50
CA SER A 60 15.41 5.51 -5.88
C SER A 60 14.08 5.27 -5.17
N ILE A 61 13.95 5.87 -3.98
CA ILE A 61 12.69 5.95 -3.23
C ILE A 61 12.37 7.43 -3.03
N MET A 62 11.21 7.85 -3.50
CA MET A 62 10.72 9.22 -3.34
C MET A 62 9.35 9.21 -2.68
N SER A 63 9.04 10.30 -1.96
CA SER A 63 7.75 10.50 -1.30
C SER A 63 7.15 11.83 -1.69
N ALA A 64 5.82 11.87 -1.79
CA ALA A 64 5.07 13.11 -1.95
C ALA A 64 3.96 13.18 -0.90
N VAL A 65 3.70 14.38 -0.39
CA VAL A 65 2.64 14.67 0.57
C VAL A 65 1.73 15.73 -0.01
N CYS A 66 0.45 15.42 -0.15
CA CYS A 66 -0.56 16.30 -0.73
C CYS A 66 -1.65 16.58 0.31
N HIS A 67 -1.87 17.86 0.62
CA HIS A 67 -2.93 18.31 1.51
C HIS A 67 -4.16 18.75 0.71
N PHE A 68 -5.34 18.45 1.21
CA PHE A 68 -6.60 18.72 0.51
C PHE A 68 -7.57 19.54 1.38
N PRO A 69 -8.40 20.38 0.76
CA PRO A 69 -9.43 21.12 1.48
C PRO A 69 -10.57 20.21 1.97
N SER A 70 -10.88 19.14 1.21
CA SER A 70 -11.92 18.16 1.54
C SER A 70 -11.43 16.71 1.41
N LEU A 71 -12.17 15.78 2.02
CA LEU A 71 -11.90 14.35 1.90
C LEU A 71 -12.26 13.86 0.49
N GLU A 72 -13.29 14.44 -0.12
CA GLU A 72 -13.72 14.13 -1.49
C GLU A 72 -12.61 14.41 -2.50
N ASP A 73 -11.91 15.54 -2.39
CA ASP A 73 -10.80 15.91 -3.27
C ASP A 73 -9.63 14.91 -3.15
N ALA A 74 -9.33 14.50 -1.91
CA ALA A 74 -8.31 13.49 -1.66
C ALA A 74 -8.67 12.14 -2.32
N VAL A 75 -9.92 11.71 -2.18
CA VAL A 75 -10.42 10.45 -2.77
C VAL A 75 -10.40 10.53 -4.30
N MET A 76 -10.90 11.64 -4.89
CA MET A 76 -10.88 11.83 -6.34
C MET A 76 -9.46 11.82 -6.90
N THR A 77 -8.52 12.50 -6.24
CA THR A 77 -7.11 12.48 -6.63
C THR A 77 -6.52 11.08 -6.59
N ALA A 78 -6.77 10.32 -5.50
CA ALA A 78 -6.30 8.94 -5.39
C ALA A 78 -6.86 8.05 -6.52
N GLN A 79 -8.15 8.19 -6.84
CA GLN A 79 -8.78 7.46 -7.95
C GLN A 79 -8.14 7.81 -9.31
N GLN A 80 -7.94 9.10 -9.59
CA GLN A 80 -7.34 9.56 -10.85
C GLN A 80 -5.90 9.05 -11.00
N VAL A 81 -5.09 9.13 -9.97
CA VAL A 81 -3.71 8.64 -9.98
C VAL A 81 -3.64 7.15 -10.26
N ILE A 82 -4.55 6.35 -9.66
CA ILE A 82 -4.67 4.91 -9.94
C ILE A 82 -5.15 4.67 -11.38
N GLN A 83 -6.14 5.43 -11.87
CA GLN A 83 -6.68 5.30 -13.23
C GLN A 83 -5.65 5.65 -14.30
N TYR A 84 -4.75 6.61 -14.04
CA TYR A 84 -3.64 6.93 -14.94
C TYR A 84 -2.53 5.88 -14.93
N GLY A 85 -2.64 4.85 -14.07
CA GLY A 85 -1.67 3.76 -14.02
C GLY A 85 -0.32 4.19 -13.46
N VAL A 86 -0.27 5.24 -12.63
CA VAL A 86 0.97 5.67 -11.99
C VAL A 86 1.53 4.55 -11.12
N PRO A 87 2.78 4.14 -11.28
CA PRO A 87 3.39 3.08 -10.48
C PRO A 87 3.65 3.56 -9.06
N ILE A 88 2.67 3.34 -8.17
CA ILE A 88 2.74 3.72 -6.76
C ILE A 88 3.17 2.50 -5.93
N ALA A 89 4.19 2.65 -5.10
CA ALA A 89 4.61 1.64 -4.14
C ALA A 89 3.68 1.62 -2.91
N ARG A 90 3.28 2.81 -2.46
CA ARG A 90 2.36 2.99 -1.33
C ARG A 90 1.57 4.28 -1.49
N ILE A 91 0.28 4.22 -1.14
CA ILE A 91 -0.61 5.36 -1.00
C ILE A 91 -1.36 5.21 0.32
N GLU A 92 -1.32 6.22 1.16
CA GLU A 92 -2.02 6.26 2.43
C GLU A 92 -2.80 7.56 2.54
N MET A 93 -4.00 7.48 3.10
CA MET A 93 -4.88 8.62 3.31
C MET A 93 -5.18 8.79 4.80
N LEU A 94 -4.93 9.96 5.32
CA LEU A 94 -5.37 10.37 6.64
C LEU A 94 -6.44 11.45 6.51
N ASN A 95 -7.56 11.27 7.21
CA ASN A 95 -8.56 12.31 7.36
C ASN A 95 -8.06 13.41 8.31
N LYS A 96 -8.82 14.49 8.43
CA LYS A 96 -8.43 15.63 9.28
C LYS A 96 -8.18 15.23 10.74
N ASP A 97 -9.04 14.38 11.31
CA ASP A 97 -8.95 13.99 12.72
C ASP A 97 -7.70 13.15 12.99
N GLN A 98 -7.41 12.19 12.10
CA GLN A 98 -6.19 11.39 12.18
C GLN A 98 -4.93 12.25 11.99
N MET A 99 -4.97 13.23 11.09
CA MET A 99 -3.86 14.18 10.93
C MET A 99 -3.65 15.00 12.21
N GLU A 100 -4.72 15.48 12.85
CA GLU A 100 -4.63 16.23 14.11
C GLU A 100 -3.97 15.40 15.21
N ILE A 101 -4.39 14.14 15.37
CA ILE A 101 -3.80 13.21 16.34
C ILE A 101 -2.32 12.96 16.04
N SER A 102 -1.99 12.70 14.76
CA SER A 102 -0.62 12.42 14.32
C SER A 102 0.31 13.62 14.55
N ILE A 103 -0.16 14.83 14.25
CA ILE A 103 0.57 16.08 14.47
C ILE A 103 0.86 16.27 15.98
N LYS A 104 -0.14 16.08 16.83
CA LYS A 104 0.01 16.16 18.29
C LYS A 104 0.97 15.12 18.84
N TYR A 105 0.83 13.86 18.38
CA TYR A 105 1.71 12.76 18.82
C TYR A 105 3.16 12.96 18.42
N SER A 106 3.39 13.38 17.18
CA SER A 106 4.73 13.58 16.62
C SER A 106 5.33 14.94 16.92
N LYS A 107 4.59 15.83 17.62
CA LYS A 107 5.01 17.19 17.98
C LYS A 107 5.48 17.99 16.75
N LEU A 108 4.72 17.90 15.66
CA LEU A 108 5.01 18.60 14.42
C LEU A 108 4.41 20.01 14.51
N ASP A 109 5.28 21.01 14.63
CA ASP A 109 4.88 22.41 14.57
C ASP A 109 4.76 22.85 13.11
N ASN A 110 3.83 23.76 12.81
CA ASN A 110 3.61 24.39 11.49
C ASN A 110 2.90 23.55 10.43
N ILE A 111 2.28 22.41 10.79
CA ILE A 111 1.43 21.64 9.88
C ILE A 111 -0.03 21.84 10.27
N LYS A 112 -0.85 22.31 9.32
CA LYS A 112 -2.30 22.43 9.52
C LYS A 112 -2.97 21.07 9.27
N ALA A 113 -3.81 20.61 10.20
CA ALA A 113 -4.56 19.38 10.02
C ALA A 113 -5.62 19.53 8.90
N SER A 114 -5.48 18.72 7.87
CA SER A 114 -6.40 18.60 6.74
C SER A 114 -6.34 17.18 6.18
N PRO A 115 -7.32 16.74 5.37
CA PRO A 115 -7.20 15.48 4.65
C PRO A 115 -5.90 15.45 3.84
N THR A 116 -5.13 14.37 3.96
CA THR A 116 -3.78 14.28 3.39
C THR A 116 -3.55 12.93 2.76
N LEU A 117 -2.97 12.93 1.55
CA LEU A 117 -2.43 11.74 0.89
C LEU A 117 -0.91 11.72 1.01
N PHE A 118 -0.40 10.55 1.36
CA PHE A 118 1.02 10.23 1.38
C PHE A 118 1.29 9.23 0.28
N PHE A 119 2.19 9.57 -0.63
CA PHE A 119 2.62 8.71 -1.73
C PHE A 119 4.07 8.29 -1.53
N GLU A 120 4.38 7.05 -1.90
CA GLU A 120 5.74 6.55 -2.00
C GLU A 120 5.94 5.89 -3.36
N PHE A 121 7.03 6.23 -4.03
CA PHE A 121 7.38 5.77 -5.37
C PHE A 121 8.70 5.02 -5.30
N HIS A 122 8.74 3.83 -5.92
CA HIS A 122 9.94 3.00 -6.03
C HIS A 122 10.29 2.81 -7.50
N GLY A 123 11.51 3.16 -7.90
CA GLY A 123 11.94 3.01 -9.29
C GLY A 123 13.28 3.65 -9.57
N SER A 124 13.50 4.07 -10.80
CA SER A 124 14.59 4.97 -11.16
C SER A 124 14.23 6.42 -10.80
N GLU A 125 15.22 7.28 -10.67
CA GLU A 125 15.02 8.70 -10.38
C GLU A 125 14.09 9.38 -11.41
N ASN A 126 14.30 9.09 -12.70
CA ASN A 126 13.47 9.63 -13.78
C ASN A 126 12.01 9.17 -13.68
N SER A 127 11.78 7.87 -13.46
CA SER A 127 10.44 7.30 -13.32
C SER A 127 9.70 7.89 -12.11
N ASN A 128 10.41 8.08 -11.01
CA ASN A 128 9.82 8.67 -9.80
C ASN A 128 9.46 10.15 -10.02
N ASN A 129 10.29 10.93 -10.71
CA ASN A 129 10.01 12.32 -11.05
C ASN A 129 8.80 12.46 -11.97
N GLU A 130 8.65 11.60 -12.98
CA GLU A 130 7.46 11.55 -13.85
C GLU A 130 6.19 11.22 -13.05
N SER A 131 6.27 10.26 -12.14
CA SER A 131 5.16 9.85 -11.27
C SER A 131 4.72 11.00 -10.35
N ILE A 132 5.68 11.69 -9.72
CA ILE A 132 5.42 12.86 -8.87
C ILE A 132 4.81 14.00 -9.68
N GLY A 133 5.30 14.24 -10.90
CA GLY A 133 4.73 15.25 -11.82
C GLY A 133 3.25 14.95 -12.13
N THR A 134 2.90 13.70 -12.40
CA THR A 134 1.52 13.29 -12.64
C THR A 134 0.63 13.47 -11.41
N VAL A 135 1.11 13.09 -10.22
CA VAL A 135 0.39 13.30 -8.96
C VAL A 135 0.17 14.78 -8.68
N SER A 136 1.19 15.62 -8.89
CA SER A 136 1.08 17.06 -8.71
C SER A 136 0.04 17.69 -9.64
N TYR A 137 -0.02 17.25 -10.89
CA TYR A 137 -1.03 17.70 -11.85
C TYR A 137 -2.46 17.32 -11.44
N THR A 138 -2.67 16.09 -10.97
CA THR A 138 -3.99 15.65 -10.50
C THR A 138 -4.43 16.39 -9.23
N HIS A 139 -3.49 16.65 -8.32
CA HIS A 139 -3.73 17.42 -7.10
C HIS A 139 -4.16 18.87 -7.44
N LEU A 140 -3.49 19.55 -8.38
CA LEU A 140 -3.86 20.89 -8.79
C LEU A 140 -5.25 20.94 -9.44
N ARG A 141 -5.59 19.97 -10.31
CA ARG A 141 -6.92 19.89 -10.92
C ARG A 141 -8.05 19.67 -9.93
N ALA A 142 -7.82 18.94 -8.84
CA ALA A 142 -8.81 18.76 -7.80
C ALA A 142 -9.18 20.10 -7.12
N HIS A 143 -8.24 21.06 -7.04
CA HIS A 143 -8.51 22.40 -6.53
C HIS A 143 -9.22 23.31 -7.55
N GLU A 144 -9.01 23.12 -8.85
CA GLU A 144 -9.59 23.98 -9.90
C GLU A 144 -11.07 23.67 -10.21
N THR A 145 -11.55 22.48 -9.87
CA THR A 145 -12.93 22.04 -10.19
C THR A 145 -14.02 22.64 -9.30
N TYR A 146 -13.69 23.43 -8.29
CA TYR A 146 -14.64 24.02 -7.35
C TYR A 146 -14.87 25.54 -7.49
N ASP A 147 -14.28 26.19 -8.51
CA ASP A 147 -14.49 27.63 -8.77
C ASP A 147 -15.64 27.92 -9.77
N HIS A 148 -16.68 27.06 -9.79
CA HIS A 148 -17.90 27.30 -10.61
C HIS A 148 -19.17 27.10 -9.82
#